data_0eee6339323d215c7e7709b68abee197
#
_entry.id   0eee6339323d215c7e7709b68abee197
#
_cell.length_a   1.000
_cell.length_b   1.000
_cell.length_c   1.000
_cell.angle_alpha   90.00
_cell.angle_beta   90.00
_cell.angle_gamma   90.00
#
_symmetry.space_group_name_H-M   'P 1'
#
loop_
_entity.id
_entity.type
_entity.pdbx_description
1 polymer ?
#
loop_
_entity_poly.entity_id
_entity_poly.type
_entity_poly.pdbx_seq_one_letter_code
_entity_poly.pdbx_strand_id
1 'polypeptide(L)'
;MKKLIALVLALVMCFALCACGQSAAPAATEAPAAEPAAEPAADAAADTAAVEYPEMTLKLSHHNAVDQPIHEALTKWATMINEQSGGKITIDIYPAASLYNQTDAQDAVQMGTLDMCLADCSQLSSAVPAFALTAMPFLYDSYETAGKVIFGEVGAQLDQQLEDTLNMHAFGWTWNNFRNMITKTPITSLDDCKGYKLRSPGTDLYLNTFNTLGMSPTVVPWNEAYTAMQSGLVDGVESGLEAFYTQGFYELGKYVCLSRHMISVIGPVMNADKWNSLDEATQELFTSTGKQCQEELNETVIANESGYQTKLEEAGCTITQFDDQQALIDLFTPFWSESAEAGGYTDLLDQVLAIVNG
;
A
#
# COMPACT_ATOMS: atom_id res chain seq x y z
N MET A 1 7.48 -52.51 -2.65
CA MET A 1 7.18 -53.32 -3.89
C MET A 1 6.73 -52.30 -4.92
N LYS A 2 7.65 -51.91 -5.73
CA LYS A 2 7.77 -52.39 -7.12
C LYS A 2 6.56 -52.02 -7.95
N LYS A 3 6.81 -51.04 -8.81
CA LYS A 3 6.87 -51.15 -10.29
C LYS A 3 5.51 -50.88 -10.90
N LEU A 4 5.30 -50.29 -12.00
CA LEU A 4 6.01 -50.03 -13.25
C LEU A 4 5.06 -49.31 -14.18
N ILE A 5 5.51 -48.54 -15.03
CA ILE A 5 5.76 -48.48 -16.48
C ILE A 5 4.80 -47.47 -17.13
N ALA A 6 5.27 -46.41 -17.64
CA ALA A 6 6.04 -46.12 -18.84
C ALA A 6 5.20 -46.05 -20.13
N LEU A 7 5.38 -44.93 -20.78
CA LEU A 7 5.61 -44.82 -22.23
C LEU A 7 4.49 -45.19 -23.22
N VAL A 8 4.07 -44.26 -24.04
CA VAL A 8 4.15 -44.40 -25.50
C VAL A 8 4.25 -43.03 -26.16
N LEU A 9 5.37 -42.85 -26.80
CA LEU A 9 5.66 -41.93 -27.90
C LEU A 9 4.98 -42.44 -29.17
N ALA A 10 4.67 -41.55 -30.10
CA ALA A 10 4.91 -41.58 -31.54
C ALA A 10 3.91 -40.65 -32.22
N LEU A 11 4.33 -39.55 -32.81
CA LEU A 11 4.93 -39.43 -34.13
C LEU A 11 4.05 -39.99 -35.27
N VAL A 12 3.49 -39.13 -36.07
CA VAL A 12 3.51 -39.29 -37.54
C VAL A 12 3.46 -37.90 -38.19
N MET A 13 4.53 -37.62 -38.88
CA MET A 13 4.64 -36.67 -40.01
C MET A 13 3.98 -37.27 -41.23
N CYS A 14 3.60 -36.44 -42.15
CA CYS A 14 3.97 -36.46 -43.58
C CYS A 14 2.85 -36.18 -44.56
N PHE A 15 3.20 -35.29 -45.43
CA PHE A 15 3.04 -35.26 -46.92
C PHE A 15 1.62 -35.10 -47.48
N ALA A 16 1.42 -34.33 -48.41
CA ALA A 16 2.06 -33.57 -49.49
C ALA A 16 1.11 -33.52 -50.67
N LEU A 17 1.21 -32.44 -51.40
CA LEU A 17 1.21 -32.31 -52.86
C LEU A 17 -0.06 -32.48 -53.71
N CYS A 18 -0.25 -31.39 -54.43
CA CYS A 18 -0.57 -31.26 -55.84
C CYS A 18 -1.90 -31.83 -56.40
N ALA A 19 -2.65 -30.95 -57.01
CA ALA A 19 -2.79 -31.09 -58.47
C ALA A 19 -3.52 -29.93 -59.12
N CYS A 20 -2.96 -29.53 -60.23
CA CYS A 20 -3.39 -28.60 -61.25
C CYS A 20 -4.79 -28.84 -61.79
N GLY A 21 -5.45 -27.80 -62.25
CA GLY A 21 -6.57 -27.84 -63.14
C GLY A 21 -6.69 -26.49 -63.87
N GLN A 22 -6.24 -26.52 -65.11
CA GLN A 22 -6.16 -25.43 -66.08
C GLN A 22 -7.48 -25.35 -66.85
N SER A 23 -8.04 -24.18 -67.12
CA SER A 23 -8.51 -23.83 -68.46
C SER A 23 -9.24 -22.45 -68.53
N ALA A 24 -8.80 -21.72 -69.48
CA ALA A 24 -9.35 -20.86 -70.51
C ALA A 24 -9.68 -19.39 -70.14
N ALA A 25 -8.89 -18.53 -70.75
CA ALA A 25 -9.26 -17.14 -71.10
C ALA A 25 -10.24 -17.14 -72.33
N PRO A 26 -10.97 -16.11 -72.67
CA PRO A 26 -10.30 -14.98 -73.36
C PRO A 26 -10.91 -13.55 -73.14
N ALA A 27 -10.19 -12.65 -73.70
CA ALA A 27 -10.53 -11.34 -74.33
C ALA A 27 -10.20 -10.06 -73.55
N ALA A 28 -9.29 -9.35 -74.16
CA ALA A 28 -8.78 -8.05 -73.90
C ALA A 28 -9.83 -6.92 -74.05
N THR A 29 -9.72 -5.89 -73.23
CA THR A 29 -10.05 -4.51 -73.62
C THR A 29 -9.11 -3.53 -72.94
N GLU A 30 -8.68 -2.57 -73.75
CA GLU A 30 -7.66 -1.56 -73.58
C GLU A 30 -7.54 -0.84 -72.27
N ALA A 31 -6.29 -0.49 -71.96
CA ALA A 31 -5.87 0.41 -70.93
C ALA A 31 -6.04 1.89 -71.29
N PRO A 32 -6.18 2.80 -70.32
CA PRO A 32 -5.57 4.10 -70.40
C PRO A 32 -4.46 4.32 -69.34
N ALA A 33 -3.39 4.91 -69.83
CA ALA A 33 -2.31 5.68 -69.29
C ALA A 33 -2.03 5.66 -67.78
N ALA A 34 -0.80 5.25 -67.47
CA ALA A 34 -0.14 5.34 -66.17
C ALA A 34 0.12 6.83 -65.80
N GLU A 35 -0.32 7.22 -64.60
CA GLU A 35 0.28 8.31 -63.81
C GLU A 35 1.46 7.76 -62.94
N PRO A 36 2.50 8.57 -62.69
CA PRO A 36 3.70 8.07 -62.05
C PRO A 36 3.44 7.76 -60.57
N ALA A 37 3.89 6.55 -60.16
CA ALA A 37 3.89 6.10 -58.79
C ALA A 37 4.66 7.06 -57.90
N ALA A 38 4.00 7.55 -56.85
CA ALA A 38 4.67 8.19 -55.71
C ALA A 38 5.52 7.14 -55.01
N GLU A 39 6.77 7.48 -54.78
CA GLU A 39 7.67 6.74 -53.91
C GLU A 39 7.02 6.56 -52.52
N PRO A 40 7.11 5.36 -51.90
CA PRO A 40 6.70 5.21 -50.52
C PRO A 40 7.60 6.08 -49.64
N ALA A 41 6.98 7.04 -48.94
CA ALA A 41 7.63 7.76 -47.88
C ALA A 41 8.25 6.74 -46.90
N ALA A 42 9.56 6.82 -46.76
CA ALA A 42 10.26 6.07 -45.73
C ALA A 42 9.62 6.43 -44.37
N ASP A 43 9.04 5.41 -43.75
CA ASP A 43 8.60 5.46 -42.37
C ASP A 43 9.82 5.85 -41.55
N ALA A 44 9.87 7.10 -41.07
CA ALA A 44 10.88 7.52 -40.13
C ALA A 44 10.56 6.74 -38.82
N ALA A 45 11.19 5.57 -38.69
CA ALA A 45 11.32 4.95 -37.39
C ALA A 45 11.97 6.01 -36.48
N ALA A 46 11.19 6.55 -35.56
CA ALA A 46 11.72 7.35 -34.49
C ALA A 46 12.76 6.48 -33.80
N ASP A 47 14.01 6.85 -33.91
CA ASP A 47 15.13 6.29 -33.17
C ASP A 47 14.88 6.66 -31.71
N THR A 48 14.11 5.85 -31.00
CA THR A 48 14.01 5.93 -29.55
C THR A 48 15.35 5.44 -29.03
N ALA A 49 16.27 6.38 -28.82
CA ALA A 49 17.51 6.11 -28.13
C ALA A 49 17.17 5.29 -26.88
N ALA A 50 17.74 4.10 -26.76
CA ALA A 50 17.50 3.25 -25.60
C ALA A 50 17.88 4.05 -24.34
N VAL A 51 16.94 4.19 -23.42
CA VAL A 51 17.19 4.88 -22.14
C VAL A 51 18.31 4.14 -21.42
N GLU A 52 19.35 4.88 -21.05
CA GLU A 52 20.50 4.32 -20.34
C GLU A 52 20.36 4.64 -18.84
N TYR A 53 20.10 3.61 -18.04
CA TYR A 53 19.95 3.73 -16.59
C TYR A 53 21.30 3.60 -15.87
N PRO A 54 21.49 4.30 -14.73
CA PRO A 54 22.68 4.13 -13.90
C PRO A 54 22.69 2.76 -13.18
N GLU A 55 23.88 2.20 -12.95
CA GLU A 55 24.02 1.02 -12.10
C GLU A 55 23.90 1.42 -10.64
N MET A 56 22.91 0.89 -9.94
CA MET A 56 22.72 1.14 -8.51
C MET A 56 22.04 -0.01 -7.80
N THR A 57 22.34 -0.15 -6.51
CA THR A 57 21.64 -1.03 -5.58
C THR A 57 21.12 -0.19 -4.43
N LEU A 58 19.81 -0.24 -4.20
CA LEU A 58 19.11 0.49 -3.15
C LEU A 58 18.62 -0.49 -2.08
N LYS A 59 18.57 -0.05 -0.83
CA LYS A 59 18.04 -0.84 0.28
C LYS A 59 16.70 -0.30 0.72
N LEU A 60 15.69 -1.17 0.76
CA LEU A 60 14.34 -0.87 1.24
C LEU A 60 14.04 -1.69 2.48
N SER A 61 13.78 -1.05 3.63
CA SER A 61 13.39 -1.71 4.87
C SER A 61 11.90 -1.54 5.13
N HIS A 62 11.22 -2.62 5.58
CA HIS A 62 9.84 -2.53 6.05
C HIS A 62 9.57 -3.51 7.20
N HIS A 63 8.53 -3.19 7.98
CA HIS A 63 8.18 -3.92 9.20
C HIS A 63 7.12 -5.01 9.01
N ASN A 64 6.48 -5.07 7.84
CA ASN A 64 5.42 -6.02 7.52
C ASN A 64 5.99 -7.43 7.27
N ALA A 65 5.19 -8.46 7.61
CA ALA A 65 5.55 -9.83 7.34
C ALA A 65 5.56 -10.16 5.83
N VAL A 66 6.27 -11.22 5.47
CA VAL A 66 6.47 -11.58 4.05
C VAL A 66 5.22 -12.15 3.36
N ASP A 67 4.22 -12.55 4.11
CA ASP A 67 2.94 -13.07 3.63
C ASP A 67 1.85 -11.98 3.51
N GLN A 68 2.22 -10.72 3.71
CA GLN A 68 1.30 -9.58 3.56
C GLN A 68 1.35 -8.99 2.15
N PRO A 69 0.20 -8.54 1.60
CA PRO A 69 0.10 -7.98 0.25
C PRO A 69 1.08 -6.84 -0.05
N ILE A 70 1.41 -6.04 0.96
CA ILE A 70 2.37 -4.95 0.81
C ILE A 70 3.79 -5.46 0.48
N HIS A 71 4.23 -6.58 1.08
CA HIS A 71 5.52 -7.18 0.73
C HIS A 71 5.55 -7.69 -0.71
N GLU A 72 4.47 -8.31 -1.15
CA GLU A 72 4.33 -8.78 -2.53
C GLU A 72 4.35 -7.60 -3.52
N ALA A 73 3.65 -6.51 -3.21
CA ALA A 73 3.63 -5.30 -4.04
C ALA A 73 5.02 -4.64 -4.14
N LEU A 74 5.73 -4.49 -3.02
CA LEU A 74 7.10 -3.96 -3.02
C LEU A 74 8.08 -4.85 -3.79
N THR A 75 7.94 -6.17 -3.67
CA THR A 75 8.76 -7.15 -4.43
C THR A 75 8.47 -7.06 -5.92
N LYS A 76 7.20 -6.92 -6.30
CA LYS A 76 6.79 -6.70 -7.69
C LYS A 76 7.38 -5.40 -8.23
N TRP A 77 7.27 -4.31 -7.48
CA TRP A 77 7.82 -3.00 -7.85
C TRP A 77 9.33 -3.07 -8.07
N ALA A 78 10.08 -3.67 -7.13
CA ALA A 78 11.52 -3.88 -7.28
C ALA A 78 11.87 -4.70 -8.52
N THR A 79 11.07 -5.74 -8.82
CA THR A 79 11.24 -6.58 -10.02
C THR A 79 11.01 -5.77 -11.30
N MET A 80 9.92 -4.98 -11.36
CA MET A 80 9.62 -4.14 -12.53
C MET A 80 10.72 -3.11 -12.81
N ILE A 81 11.25 -2.47 -11.76
CA ILE A 81 12.38 -1.53 -11.87
C ILE A 81 13.62 -2.25 -12.42
N ASN A 82 13.95 -3.43 -11.88
CA ASN A 82 15.10 -4.20 -12.31
C ASN A 82 14.96 -4.63 -13.79
N GLU A 83 13.84 -5.19 -14.18
CA GLU A 83 13.60 -5.63 -15.55
C GLU A 83 13.61 -4.47 -16.55
N GLN A 84 12.92 -3.36 -16.26
CA GLN A 84 12.84 -2.20 -17.15
C GLN A 84 14.13 -1.40 -17.23
N SER A 85 14.96 -1.45 -16.18
CA SER A 85 16.32 -0.87 -16.24
C SER A 85 17.36 -1.78 -16.90
N GLY A 86 16.96 -2.96 -17.42
CA GLY A 86 17.87 -3.95 -17.99
C GLY A 86 18.82 -4.57 -16.96
N GLY A 87 18.38 -4.69 -15.71
CA GLY A 87 19.15 -5.25 -14.61
C GLY A 87 20.11 -4.27 -13.92
N LYS A 88 20.09 -3.00 -14.32
CA LYS A 88 21.03 -1.99 -13.79
C LYS A 88 20.63 -1.46 -12.40
N ILE A 89 19.31 -1.41 -12.11
CA ILE A 89 18.81 -0.95 -10.82
C ILE A 89 18.28 -2.13 -10.06
N THR A 90 18.76 -2.32 -8.84
CA THR A 90 18.30 -3.37 -7.92
C THR A 90 17.83 -2.74 -6.62
N ILE A 91 16.72 -3.25 -6.07
CA ILE A 91 16.22 -2.88 -4.75
C ILE A 91 16.26 -4.12 -3.85
N ASP A 92 17.15 -4.11 -2.88
CA ASP A 92 17.25 -5.14 -1.85
C ASP A 92 16.20 -4.88 -0.76
N ILE A 93 15.23 -5.76 -0.63
CA ILE A 93 14.13 -5.62 0.33
C ILE A 93 14.45 -6.36 1.63
N TYR A 94 14.32 -5.65 2.76
CA TYR A 94 14.52 -6.15 4.12
C TYR A 94 13.19 -6.15 4.87
N PRO A 95 12.43 -7.27 4.83
CA PRO A 95 11.10 -7.38 5.43
C PRO A 95 11.13 -7.65 6.92
N ALA A 96 9.97 -7.61 7.57
CA ALA A 96 9.72 -8.04 8.95
C ALA A 96 10.66 -7.39 9.98
N ALA A 97 10.98 -6.11 9.79
CA ALA A 97 11.92 -5.36 10.63
C ALA A 97 13.32 -6.00 10.75
N SER A 98 13.74 -6.76 9.72
CA SER A 98 15.02 -7.47 9.73
C SER A 98 16.25 -6.56 9.70
N LEU A 99 16.10 -5.32 9.21
CA LEU A 99 17.17 -4.32 9.19
C LEU A 99 16.90 -3.19 10.19
N TYR A 100 15.69 -2.62 10.17
CA TYR A 100 15.23 -1.57 11.08
C TYR A 100 13.78 -1.85 11.48
N ASN A 101 13.38 -1.48 12.70
CA ASN A 101 11.97 -1.35 13.04
C ASN A 101 11.34 -0.17 12.27
N GLN A 102 10.04 0.02 12.38
CA GLN A 102 9.31 1.01 11.58
C GLN A 102 9.80 2.45 11.81
N THR A 103 10.01 2.85 13.05
CA THR A 103 10.45 4.21 13.40
C THR A 103 11.90 4.44 13.02
N ASP A 104 12.79 3.52 13.38
CA ASP A 104 14.22 3.63 13.07
C ASP A 104 14.48 3.64 11.56
N ALA A 105 13.64 2.96 10.75
CA ALA A 105 13.73 2.99 9.30
C ALA A 105 13.44 4.38 8.73
N GLN A 106 12.40 5.05 9.22
CA GLN A 106 12.07 6.42 8.80
C GLN A 106 13.20 7.40 9.17
N ASP A 107 13.70 7.33 10.41
CA ASP A 107 14.84 8.14 10.84
C ASP A 107 16.08 7.89 9.98
N ALA A 108 16.37 6.64 9.62
CA ALA A 108 17.49 6.27 8.78
C ALA A 108 17.37 6.80 7.34
N VAL A 109 16.16 6.83 6.77
CA VAL A 109 15.91 7.44 5.45
C VAL A 109 16.06 8.95 5.53
N GLN A 110 15.50 9.60 6.55
CA GLN A 110 15.68 11.03 6.76
C GLN A 110 17.16 11.43 6.81
N MET A 111 17.97 10.67 7.53
CA MET A 111 19.41 10.89 7.67
C MET A 111 20.24 10.46 6.44
N GLY A 112 19.63 9.80 5.43
CA GLY A 112 20.33 9.27 4.26
C GLY A 112 21.21 8.05 4.54
N THR A 113 21.05 7.36 5.67
CA THR A 113 21.77 6.12 6.03
C THR A 113 21.08 4.85 5.53
N LEU A 114 19.81 4.97 5.16
CA LEU A 114 19.01 3.99 4.43
C LEU A 114 18.42 4.68 3.20
N ASP A 115 18.40 3.99 2.05
CA ASP A 115 17.90 4.61 0.81
C ASP A 115 16.38 4.78 0.85
N MET A 116 15.65 3.73 1.27
CA MET A 116 14.19 3.66 1.19
C MET A 116 13.61 2.92 2.40
N CYS A 117 12.41 3.31 2.80
CA CYS A 117 11.60 2.52 3.72
C CYS A 117 10.12 2.57 3.35
N LEU A 118 9.33 1.69 3.96
CA LEU A 118 7.89 1.80 3.96
C LEU A 118 7.49 2.69 5.14
N ALA A 119 7.05 3.90 4.84
CA ALA A 119 6.59 4.86 5.84
C ALA A 119 5.10 4.66 6.14
N ASP A 120 4.71 4.97 7.38
CA ASP A 120 3.31 5.05 7.82
C ASP A 120 2.96 6.52 8.04
N CYS A 121 1.96 7.00 7.32
CA CYS A 121 1.54 8.40 7.37
C CYS A 121 1.21 8.87 8.80
N SER A 122 0.59 7.99 9.60
CA SER A 122 0.26 8.35 10.98
C SER A 122 1.49 8.58 11.86
N GLN A 123 2.60 7.92 11.57
CA GLN A 123 3.86 8.14 12.30
C GLN A 123 4.57 9.42 11.85
N LEU A 124 4.46 9.76 10.56
CA LEU A 124 4.98 11.02 10.04
C LEU A 124 4.33 12.23 10.72
N SER A 125 3.11 12.10 11.27
CA SER A 125 2.43 13.17 12.00
C SER A 125 3.19 13.68 13.25
N SER A 126 4.13 12.89 13.77
CA SER A 126 4.97 13.32 14.88
C SER A 126 5.93 14.46 14.51
N ALA A 127 6.35 14.54 13.24
CA ALA A 127 7.26 15.56 12.72
C ALA A 127 6.55 16.53 11.75
N VAL A 128 5.57 16.04 11.00
CA VAL A 128 4.72 16.82 10.10
C VAL A 128 3.27 16.68 10.57
N PRO A 129 2.78 17.52 11.49
CA PRO A 129 1.50 17.33 12.17
C PRO A 129 0.30 17.14 11.23
N ALA A 130 0.30 17.76 10.04
CA ALA A 130 -0.76 17.65 9.06
C ALA A 130 -0.98 16.21 8.55
N PHE A 131 0.02 15.32 8.63
CA PHE A 131 -0.16 13.90 8.32
C PHE A 131 -1.17 13.20 9.25
N ALA A 132 -1.52 13.79 10.40
CA ALA A 132 -2.62 13.29 11.22
C ALA A 132 -3.95 13.20 10.43
N LEU A 133 -4.16 14.07 9.43
CA LEU A 133 -5.34 14.03 8.57
C LEU A 133 -5.51 12.71 7.81
N THR A 134 -4.43 12.00 7.50
CA THR A 134 -4.49 10.72 6.80
C THR A 134 -5.08 9.59 7.64
N ALA A 135 -5.06 9.72 8.97
CA ALA A 135 -5.50 8.70 9.92
C ALA A 135 -6.35 9.30 11.06
N MET A 136 -6.99 10.46 10.83
CA MET A 136 -7.82 11.11 11.83
C MET A 136 -8.95 10.19 12.28
N PRO A 137 -9.13 9.96 13.60
CA PRO A 137 -10.07 8.96 14.09
C PRO A 137 -11.51 9.30 13.72
N PHE A 138 -12.22 8.30 13.20
CA PHE A 138 -13.62 8.36 12.76
C PHE A 138 -13.96 9.44 11.71
N LEU A 139 -12.94 10.00 11.04
CA LEU A 139 -13.14 11.02 10.02
C LEU A 139 -13.62 10.42 8.68
N TYR A 140 -13.12 9.23 8.34
CA TYR A 140 -13.43 8.56 7.07
C TYR A 140 -14.35 7.38 7.27
N ASP A 141 -15.42 7.31 6.50
CA ASP A 141 -16.37 6.20 6.47
C ASP A 141 -15.97 5.09 5.49
N SER A 142 -15.20 5.45 4.45
CA SER A 142 -14.87 4.57 3.35
C SER A 142 -13.48 4.85 2.76
N TYR A 143 -12.93 3.87 2.05
CA TYR A 143 -11.74 4.05 1.22
C TYR A 143 -11.96 5.08 0.11
N GLU A 144 -13.18 5.19 -0.42
CA GLU A 144 -13.50 6.16 -1.47
C GLU A 144 -13.37 7.58 -0.94
N THR A 145 -13.99 7.88 0.22
CA THR A 145 -13.92 9.21 0.84
C THR A 145 -12.50 9.57 1.21
N ALA A 146 -11.77 8.66 1.86
CA ALA A 146 -10.36 8.85 2.19
C ALA A 146 -9.48 9.05 0.95
N GLY A 147 -9.76 8.32 -0.14
CA GLY A 147 -9.01 8.42 -1.39
C GLY A 147 -9.11 9.78 -2.06
N LYS A 148 -10.27 10.44 -2.00
CA LYS A 148 -10.44 11.82 -2.51
C LYS A 148 -9.51 12.82 -1.80
N VAL A 149 -9.19 12.56 -0.54
CA VAL A 149 -8.27 13.38 0.26
C VAL A 149 -6.82 13.00 -0.02
N ILE A 150 -6.48 11.72 0.19
CA ILE A 150 -5.10 11.24 0.23
C ILE A 150 -4.44 11.18 -1.15
N PHE A 151 -5.21 10.86 -2.19
CA PHE A 151 -4.73 10.84 -3.58
C PHE A 151 -5.08 12.13 -4.35
N GLY A 152 -5.64 13.12 -3.67
CA GLY A 152 -6.03 14.41 -4.21
C GLY A 152 -5.05 15.53 -3.86
N GLU A 153 -5.57 16.76 -3.93
CA GLU A 153 -4.79 17.98 -3.71
C GLU A 153 -4.23 18.08 -2.27
N VAL A 154 -4.98 17.61 -1.27
CA VAL A 154 -4.50 17.58 0.11
C VAL A 154 -3.30 16.64 0.26
N GLY A 155 -3.36 15.44 -0.33
CA GLY A 155 -2.24 14.52 -0.33
C GLY A 155 -0.98 15.12 -0.96
N ALA A 156 -1.10 15.80 -2.10
CA ALA A 156 0.02 16.49 -2.75
C ALA A 156 0.64 17.58 -1.85
N GLN A 157 -0.19 18.30 -1.08
CA GLN A 157 0.32 19.27 -0.10
C GLN A 157 1.05 18.61 1.07
N LEU A 158 0.60 17.41 1.49
CA LEU A 158 1.29 16.61 2.50
C LEU A 158 2.64 16.09 2.00
N ASP A 159 2.71 15.62 0.75
CA ASP A 159 3.96 15.15 0.14
C ASP A 159 5.00 16.26 0.05
N GLN A 160 4.59 17.49 -0.30
CA GLN A 160 5.48 18.64 -0.28
C GLN A 160 6.00 18.94 1.13
N GLN A 161 5.13 18.90 2.15
CA GLN A 161 5.55 19.09 3.54
C GLN A 161 6.50 17.99 4.02
N LEU A 162 6.34 16.75 3.53
CA LEU A 162 7.23 15.63 3.83
C LEU A 162 8.64 15.90 3.30
N GLU A 163 8.75 16.34 2.04
CA GLU A 163 10.04 16.69 1.44
C GLU A 163 10.69 17.87 2.17
N ASP A 164 9.95 18.95 2.41
CA ASP A 164 10.46 20.16 3.03
C ASP A 164 10.92 19.96 4.48
N THR A 165 10.26 19.06 5.23
CA THR A 165 10.48 18.89 6.67
C THR A 165 11.38 17.71 6.99
N LEU A 166 11.18 16.57 6.30
CA LEU A 166 11.85 15.31 6.62
C LEU A 166 12.84 14.86 5.56
N ASN A 167 13.04 15.65 4.49
CA ASN A 167 13.92 15.27 3.37
C ASN A 167 13.59 13.87 2.83
N MET A 168 12.29 13.58 2.66
CA MET A 168 11.77 12.31 2.14
C MET A 168 10.86 12.56 0.95
N HIS A 169 11.10 11.84 -0.14
CA HIS A 169 10.23 11.78 -1.31
C HIS A 169 9.32 10.56 -1.23
N ALA A 170 7.99 10.75 -1.40
CA ALA A 170 7.02 9.66 -1.42
C ALA A 170 6.72 9.21 -2.85
N PHE A 171 6.69 7.90 -3.09
CA PHE A 171 6.28 7.32 -4.39
C PHE A 171 4.77 7.08 -4.49
N GLY A 172 4.01 7.70 -3.61
CA GLY A 172 2.57 7.56 -3.44
C GLY A 172 2.20 6.68 -2.26
N TRP A 173 0.92 6.73 -1.92
CA TRP A 173 0.36 6.12 -0.73
C TRP A 173 -0.58 4.98 -1.08
N THR A 174 -0.62 3.97 -0.22
CA THR A 174 -1.51 2.83 -0.36
C THR A 174 -2.31 2.59 0.91
N TRP A 175 -3.42 1.90 0.76
CA TRP A 175 -4.14 1.38 1.90
C TRP A 175 -3.34 0.26 2.57
N ASN A 176 -3.14 0.38 3.87
CA ASN A 176 -2.75 -0.77 4.67
C ASN A 176 -4.03 -1.50 5.13
N ASN A 177 -4.96 -0.78 5.77
CA ASN A 177 -6.26 -1.30 6.21
C ASN A 177 -7.12 -0.21 6.86
N PHE A 178 -8.43 -0.49 7.04
CA PHE A 178 -9.16 0.10 8.16
C PHE A 178 -8.78 -0.60 9.46
N ARG A 179 -8.48 0.18 10.48
CA ARG A 179 -8.04 -0.33 11.77
C ARG A 179 -9.23 -0.71 12.64
N ASN A 180 -9.13 -1.88 13.23
CA ASN A 180 -10.10 -2.51 14.10
C ASN A 180 -9.40 -2.94 15.39
N MET A 181 -10.09 -3.59 16.31
CA MET A 181 -9.50 -4.09 17.55
C MET A 181 -9.70 -5.59 17.65
N ILE A 182 -8.63 -6.32 18.05
CA ILE A 182 -8.75 -7.70 18.50
C ILE A 182 -8.47 -7.77 19.98
N THR A 183 -9.36 -8.41 20.75
CA THR A 183 -9.43 -8.27 22.21
C THR A 183 -9.70 -9.59 22.90
N LYS A 184 -9.32 -9.70 24.17
CA LYS A 184 -9.62 -10.87 25.01
C LYS A 184 -11.04 -10.90 25.52
N THR A 185 -11.69 -9.74 25.64
CA THR A 185 -13.11 -9.59 26.05
C THR A 185 -13.82 -8.73 25.00
N PRO A 186 -15.15 -8.89 24.82
CA PRO A 186 -15.87 -8.12 23.83
C PRO A 186 -15.83 -6.62 24.12
N ILE A 187 -15.71 -5.82 23.06
CA ILE A 187 -15.86 -4.37 23.05
C ILE A 187 -17.05 -4.06 22.14
N THR A 188 -18.10 -3.46 22.70
CA THR A 188 -19.33 -3.07 21.98
C THR A 188 -19.80 -1.66 22.33
N SER A 189 -19.26 -1.08 23.39
CA SER A 189 -19.65 0.24 23.88
C SER A 189 -18.43 1.01 24.41
N LEU A 190 -18.59 2.33 24.63
CA LEU A 190 -17.59 3.16 25.30
C LEU A 190 -17.33 2.71 26.74
N ASP A 191 -18.32 2.09 27.40
CA ASP A 191 -18.13 1.58 28.74
C ASP A 191 -17.16 0.39 28.78
N ASP A 192 -17.14 -0.46 27.75
CA ASP A 192 -16.21 -1.58 27.61
C ASP A 192 -14.75 -1.10 27.36
N CYS A 193 -14.60 0.11 26.83
CA CYS A 193 -13.29 0.73 26.59
C CYS A 193 -12.61 1.18 27.89
N LYS A 194 -13.35 1.49 28.95
CA LYS A 194 -12.80 2.11 30.15
C LYS A 194 -11.71 1.28 30.81
N GLY A 195 -10.48 1.84 30.80
CA GLY A 195 -9.29 1.20 31.38
C GLY A 195 -8.81 -0.04 30.65
N TYR A 196 -9.36 -0.36 29.47
CA TYR A 196 -8.92 -1.50 28.67
C TYR A 196 -7.49 -1.33 28.20
N LYS A 197 -6.63 -2.31 28.48
CA LYS A 197 -5.20 -2.27 28.11
C LYS A 197 -5.04 -2.62 26.64
N LEU A 198 -4.88 -1.59 25.81
CA LEU A 198 -4.72 -1.75 24.37
C LEU A 198 -3.27 -1.44 23.95
N ARG A 199 -2.69 -2.28 23.09
CA ARG A 199 -1.42 -1.94 22.42
C ARG A 199 -1.66 -0.75 21.48
N SER A 200 -0.74 0.20 21.51
CA SER A 200 -0.77 1.37 20.63
C SER A 200 0.58 1.56 19.92
N PRO A 201 0.60 2.07 18.67
CA PRO A 201 1.78 2.74 18.12
C PRO A 201 2.18 3.93 19.00
N GLY A 202 3.42 4.41 18.83
CA GLY A 202 4.02 5.41 19.70
C GLY A 202 3.70 6.87 19.34
N THR A 203 2.69 7.16 18.52
CA THR A 203 2.35 8.54 18.14
C THR A 203 1.28 9.13 19.04
N ASP A 204 1.33 10.43 19.23
CA ASP A 204 0.33 11.17 20.02
C ASP A 204 -1.07 11.02 19.44
N LEU A 205 -1.21 10.91 18.13
CA LEU A 205 -2.50 10.68 17.46
C LEU A 205 -3.18 9.42 17.99
N TYR A 206 -2.46 8.28 18.03
CA TYR A 206 -3.02 7.02 18.56
C TYR A 206 -3.24 7.07 20.07
N LEU A 207 -2.28 7.58 20.82
CA LEU A 207 -2.39 7.68 22.27
C LEU A 207 -3.60 8.52 22.67
N ASN A 208 -3.77 9.68 22.04
CA ASN A 208 -4.89 10.56 22.30
C ASN A 208 -6.23 9.94 21.86
N THR A 209 -6.23 9.22 20.73
CA THR A 209 -7.43 8.47 20.29
C THR A 209 -7.90 7.48 21.34
N PHE A 210 -7.00 6.61 21.82
CA PHE A 210 -7.40 5.59 22.80
C PHE A 210 -7.65 6.16 24.18
N ASN A 211 -6.96 7.21 24.60
CA ASN A 211 -7.27 7.94 25.82
C ASN A 211 -8.67 8.59 25.74
N THR A 212 -9.05 9.16 24.60
CA THR A 212 -10.40 9.73 24.37
C THR A 212 -11.49 8.67 24.45
N LEU A 213 -11.22 7.45 23.96
CA LEU A 213 -12.11 6.30 24.14
C LEU A 213 -12.15 5.79 25.60
N GLY A 214 -11.31 6.31 26.49
CA GLY A 214 -11.21 5.87 27.90
C GLY A 214 -10.36 4.64 28.12
N MET A 215 -9.62 4.18 27.09
CA MET A 215 -8.72 3.04 27.20
C MET A 215 -7.40 3.38 27.92
N SER A 216 -6.60 2.36 28.21
CA SER A 216 -5.24 2.48 28.75
C SER A 216 -4.23 2.02 27.69
N PRO A 217 -3.82 2.90 26.75
CA PRO A 217 -2.90 2.52 25.67
C PRO A 217 -1.49 2.27 26.23
N THR A 218 -0.84 1.23 25.71
CA THR A 218 0.55 0.90 26.00
C THR A 218 1.35 0.90 24.71
N VAL A 219 2.39 1.74 24.63
CA VAL A 219 3.26 1.83 23.46
C VAL A 219 4.12 0.58 23.35
N VAL A 220 3.97 -0.14 22.25
CA VAL A 220 4.78 -1.31 21.92
C VAL A 220 5.06 -1.31 20.41
N PRO A 221 6.33 -1.50 19.96
CA PRO A 221 6.65 -1.67 18.55
C PRO A 221 5.83 -2.80 17.91
N TRP A 222 5.53 -2.69 16.61
CA TRP A 222 4.67 -3.64 15.93
C TRP A 222 5.19 -5.09 16.01
N ASN A 223 6.48 -5.29 15.77
CA ASN A 223 7.14 -6.60 15.84
C ASN A 223 7.12 -7.25 17.22
N GLU A 224 6.78 -6.51 18.27
CA GLU A 224 6.67 -6.99 19.65
C GLU A 224 5.21 -7.15 20.12
N ALA A 225 4.23 -6.69 19.30
CA ALA A 225 2.81 -6.61 19.68
C ALA A 225 2.22 -7.99 20.04
N TYR A 226 2.56 -9.05 19.29
CA TYR A 226 2.09 -10.41 19.59
C TYR A 226 2.58 -10.88 20.96
N THR A 227 3.87 -10.70 21.23
CA THR A 227 4.49 -11.07 22.51
C THR A 227 3.93 -10.26 23.68
N ALA A 228 3.64 -8.98 23.48
CA ALA A 228 3.02 -8.13 24.48
C ALA A 228 1.60 -8.62 24.85
N MET A 229 0.80 -9.02 23.86
CA MET A 229 -0.53 -9.58 24.10
C MET A 229 -0.45 -10.99 24.71
N GLN A 230 0.49 -11.83 24.28
CA GLN A 230 0.72 -13.17 24.81
C GLN A 230 1.15 -13.14 26.28
N SER A 231 2.04 -12.24 26.66
CA SER A 231 2.50 -12.06 28.04
C SER A 231 1.47 -11.40 28.97
N GLY A 232 0.39 -10.82 28.42
CA GLY A 232 -0.61 -10.09 29.19
C GLY A 232 -0.19 -8.67 29.58
N LEU A 233 0.84 -8.11 28.92
CA LEU A 233 1.18 -6.69 29.04
C LEU A 233 0.02 -5.84 28.53
N VAL A 234 -0.64 -6.29 27.45
CA VAL A 234 -1.87 -5.73 26.89
C VAL A 234 -2.94 -6.82 26.74
N ASP A 235 -4.21 -6.40 26.71
CA ASP A 235 -5.37 -7.30 26.59
C ASP A 235 -5.96 -7.27 25.18
N GLY A 236 -5.51 -6.34 24.32
CA GLY A 236 -5.91 -6.23 22.94
C GLY A 236 -4.86 -5.50 22.11
N VAL A 237 -5.03 -5.62 20.80
CA VAL A 237 -4.21 -4.97 19.77
C VAL A 237 -5.15 -4.36 18.74
N GLU A 238 -4.79 -3.22 18.19
CA GLU A 238 -5.50 -2.58 17.08
C GLU A 238 -4.68 -2.70 15.80
N SER A 239 -5.34 -3.04 14.71
CA SER A 239 -4.78 -3.12 13.35
C SER A 239 -5.86 -3.49 12.34
N GLY A 240 -5.48 -3.90 11.13
CA GLY A 240 -6.38 -4.47 10.14
C GLY A 240 -6.72 -5.95 10.39
N LEU A 241 -7.82 -6.40 9.80
CA LEU A 241 -8.29 -7.80 9.91
C LEU A 241 -7.25 -8.78 9.35
N GLU A 242 -6.57 -8.39 8.26
CA GLU A 242 -5.48 -9.17 7.68
C GLU A 242 -4.38 -9.47 8.70
N ALA A 243 -3.89 -8.42 9.39
CA ALA A 243 -2.83 -8.54 10.36
C ALA A 243 -3.25 -9.40 11.58
N PHE A 244 -4.52 -9.35 11.98
CA PHE A 244 -5.02 -10.21 13.05
C PHE A 244 -4.94 -11.69 12.69
N TYR A 245 -5.15 -12.02 11.42
CA TYR A 245 -5.07 -13.38 10.92
C TYR A 245 -3.62 -13.80 10.64
N THR A 246 -2.88 -13.06 9.83
CA THR A 246 -1.53 -13.43 9.38
C THR A 246 -0.50 -13.44 10.51
N GLN A 247 -0.65 -12.56 11.51
CA GLN A 247 0.22 -12.50 12.69
C GLN A 247 -0.24 -13.41 13.84
N GLY A 248 -1.35 -14.15 13.68
CA GLY A 248 -1.84 -15.10 14.67
C GLY A 248 -2.51 -14.47 15.91
N PHE A 249 -2.86 -13.19 15.91
CA PHE A 249 -3.50 -12.56 17.06
C PHE A 249 -4.83 -13.22 17.45
N TYR A 250 -5.51 -13.87 16.50
CA TYR A 250 -6.73 -14.63 16.74
C TYR A 250 -6.55 -15.82 17.70
N GLU A 251 -5.32 -16.26 17.93
CA GLU A 251 -5.01 -17.28 18.93
C GLU A 251 -5.10 -16.73 20.36
N LEU A 252 -4.81 -15.44 20.53
CA LEU A 252 -4.71 -14.75 21.82
C LEU A 252 -5.96 -13.97 22.18
N GLY A 253 -6.62 -13.35 21.17
CA GLY A 253 -7.87 -12.61 21.29
C GLY A 253 -8.98 -13.26 20.48
N LYS A 254 -10.19 -13.37 21.07
CA LYS A 254 -11.33 -14.04 20.43
C LYS A 254 -12.45 -13.10 20.02
N TYR A 255 -12.30 -11.83 20.28
CA TYR A 255 -13.29 -10.82 19.91
C TYR A 255 -12.66 -9.81 18.97
N VAL A 256 -13.26 -9.64 17.80
CA VAL A 256 -12.83 -8.65 16.80
C VAL A 256 -13.90 -7.58 16.74
N CYS A 257 -13.60 -6.41 17.28
CA CYS A 257 -14.47 -5.25 17.18
C CYS A 257 -14.17 -4.51 15.87
N LEU A 258 -15.16 -4.47 14.97
CA LEU A 258 -15.10 -3.68 13.73
C LEU A 258 -15.32 -2.20 14.05
N SER A 259 -14.39 -1.63 14.79
CA SER A 259 -14.46 -0.23 15.20
C SER A 259 -14.21 0.74 14.05
N ARG A 260 -13.43 0.33 13.02
CA ARG A 260 -13.03 1.17 11.88
C ARG A 260 -12.60 2.58 12.31
N HIS A 261 -11.92 2.63 13.46
CA HIS A 261 -11.62 3.88 14.16
C HIS A 261 -10.65 4.78 13.43
N MET A 262 -9.82 4.23 12.55
CA MET A 262 -8.86 4.96 11.73
C MET A 262 -8.61 4.20 10.43
N ILE A 263 -8.17 4.89 9.39
CA ILE A 263 -7.58 4.26 8.22
C ILE A 263 -6.05 4.30 8.35
N SER A 264 -5.38 3.22 7.98
CA SER A 264 -3.92 3.17 7.93
C SER A 264 -3.46 3.33 6.49
N VAL A 265 -2.60 4.31 6.28
CA VAL A 265 -2.03 4.68 4.98
C VAL A 265 -0.53 4.54 5.06
N ILE A 266 0.04 3.79 4.15
CA ILE A 266 1.47 3.50 4.09
C ILE A 266 1.98 3.72 2.67
N GLY A 267 3.28 3.97 2.52
CA GLY A 267 3.88 4.08 1.20
C GLY A 267 5.39 4.03 1.23
N PRO A 268 6.02 3.62 0.11
CA PRO A 268 7.46 3.68 0.01
C PRO A 268 7.93 5.13 -0.09
N VAL A 269 8.95 5.45 0.69
CA VAL A 269 9.64 6.74 0.65
C VAL A 269 11.13 6.55 0.43
N MET A 270 11.76 7.52 -0.21
CA MET A 270 13.20 7.60 -0.42
C MET A 270 13.75 8.89 0.21
N ASN A 271 15.02 8.89 0.62
CA ASN A 271 15.70 10.14 0.95
C ASN A 271 15.64 11.12 -0.24
N ALA A 272 15.17 12.36 -0.01
CA ALA A 272 14.91 13.32 -1.09
C ALA A 272 16.19 13.80 -1.79
N ASP A 273 17.32 13.91 -1.09
CA ASP A 273 18.61 14.21 -1.74
C ASP A 273 19.00 13.09 -2.71
N LYS A 274 18.76 11.83 -2.33
CA LYS A 274 19.00 10.68 -3.20
C LYS A 274 18.08 10.72 -4.41
N TRP A 275 16.78 10.95 -4.21
CA TRP A 275 15.79 11.10 -5.28
C TRP A 275 16.17 12.19 -6.26
N ASN A 276 16.51 13.37 -5.76
CA ASN A 276 16.89 14.54 -6.56
C ASN A 276 18.23 14.38 -7.31
N SER A 277 19.05 13.40 -6.91
CA SER A 277 20.29 13.05 -7.61
C SER A 277 20.09 12.13 -8.82
N LEU A 278 18.89 11.55 -8.98
CA LEU A 278 18.54 10.67 -10.10
C LEU A 278 18.20 11.49 -11.34
N ASP A 279 18.54 10.96 -12.52
CA ASP A 279 18.09 11.54 -13.78
C ASP A 279 16.58 11.36 -14.00
N GLU A 280 16.00 12.19 -14.88
CA GLU A 280 14.56 12.23 -15.16
C GLU A 280 14.03 10.87 -15.63
N ALA A 281 14.76 10.13 -16.45
CA ALA A 281 14.34 8.82 -16.93
C ALA A 281 14.27 7.78 -15.80
N THR A 282 15.21 7.84 -14.86
CA THR A 282 15.22 7.01 -13.66
C THR A 282 14.06 7.39 -12.73
N GLN A 283 13.82 8.67 -12.52
CA GLN A 283 12.68 9.15 -11.73
C GLN A 283 11.34 8.69 -12.32
N GLU A 284 11.18 8.81 -13.64
CA GLU A 284 9.96 8.34 -14.34
C GLU A 284 9.77 6.84 -14.22
N LEU A 285 10.83 6.04 -14.30
CA LEU A 285 10.77 4.59 -14.09
C LEU A 285 10.23 4.24 -12.70
N PHE A 286 10.74 4.88 -11.66
CA PHE A 286 10.27 4.66 -10.29
C PHE A 286 8.82 5.09 -10.11
N THR A 287 8.45 6.26 -10.63
CA THR A 287 7.11 6.83 -10.47
C THR A 287 6.06 6.01 -11.21
N SER A 288 6.31 5.68 -12.49
CA SER A 288 5.33 4.94 -13.32
C SER A 288 5.11 3.51 -12.82
N THR A 289 6.18 2.80 -12.47
CA THR A 289 6.08 1.43 -11.93
C THR A 289 5.51 1.42 -10.51
N GLY A 290 5.84 2.42 -9.70
CA GLY A 290 5.29 2.60 -8.35
C GLY A 290 3.78 2.82 -8.38
N LYS A 291 3.31 3.71 -9.25
CA LYS A 291 1.89 3.99 -9.43
C LYS A 291 1.10 2.74 -9.80
N GLN A 292 1.60 1.94 -10.74
CA GLN A 292 0.94 0.69 -11.13
C GLN A 292 0.83 -0.28 -9.93
N CYS A 293 1.89 -0.49 -9.17
CA CYS A 293 1.88 -1.38 -8.02
C CYS A 293 0.96 -0.85 -6.90
N GLN A 294 0.90 0.47 -6.72
CA GLN A 294 0.02 1.14 -5.77
C GLN A 294 -1.47 0.91 -6.09
N GLU A 295 -1.86 1.10 -7.35
CA GLU A 295 -3.25 0.90 -7.80
C GLU A 295 -3.69 -0.56 -7.56
N GLU A 296 -2.87 -1.53 -7.98
CA GLU A 296 -3.14 -2.96 -7.78
C GLU A 296 -3.21 -3.36 -6.30
N LEU A 297 -2.34 -2.80 -5.46
CA LEU A 297 -2.35 -3.06 -4.03
C LEU A 297 -3.61 -2.50 -3.37
N ASN A 298 -4.02 -1.28 -3.73
CA ASN A 298 -5.23 -0.65 -3.21
C ASN A 298 -6.48 -1.48 -3.52
N GLU A 299 -6.60 -1.98 -4.76
CA GLU A 299 -7.69 -2.89 -5.13
C GLU A 299 -7.64 -4.20 -4.33
N THR A 300 -6.45 -4.76 -4.14
CA THR A 300 -6.24 -6.01 -3.40
C THR A 300 -6.64 -5.87 -1.92
N VAL A 301 -6.24 -4.79 -1.27
CA VAL A 301 -6.56 -4.53 0.15
C VAL A 301 -8.07 -4.41 0.34
N ILE A 302 -8.75 -3.63 -0.51
CA ILE A 302 -10.21 -3.46 -0.44
C ILE A 302 -10.93 -4.79 -0.67
N ALA A 303 -10.53 -5.54 -1.71
CA ALA A 303 -11.17 -6.81 -2.06
C ALA A 303 -11.00 -7.89 -0.97
N ASN A 304 -9.88 -7.88 -0.26
CA ASN A 304 -9.54 -8.92 0.70
C ASN A 304 -10.13 -8.68 2.11
N GLU A 305 -10.59 -7.47 2.44
CA GLU A 305 -11.05 -7.13 3.81
C GLU A 305 -12.13 -8.09 4.32
N SER A 306 -13.17 -8.35 3.52
CA SER A 306 -14.25 -9.28 3.89
C SER A 306 -13.79 -10.74 3.99
N GLY A 307 -12.81 -11.13 3.18
CA GLY A 307 -12.22 -12.47 3.23
C GLY A 307 -11.47 -12.74 4.52
N TYR A 308 -10.76 -11.75 5.06
CA TYR A 308 -10.09 -11.89 6.35
C TYR A 308 -11.07 -11.90 7.53
N GLN A 309 -12.18 -11.16 7.45
CA GLN A 309 -13.26 -11.30 8.44
C GLN A 309 -13.77 -12.75 8.51
N THR A 310 -14.09 -13.35 7.35
CA THR A 310 -14.52 -14.75 7.27
C THR A 310 -13.50 -15.71 7.86
N LYS A 311 -12.22 -15.55 7.53
CA LYS A 311 -11.13 -16.39 8.09
C LYS A 311 -11.03 -16.28 9.61
N LEU A 312 -11.25 -15.09 10.18
CA LEU A 312 -11.22 -14.87 11.62
C LEU A 312 -12.44 -15.53 12.28
N GLU A 313 -13.63 -15.47 11.67
CA GLU A 313 -14.83 -16.18 12.13
C GLU A 313 -14.62 -17.70 12.12
N GLU A 314 -14.07 -18.25 11.02
CA GLU A 314 -13.73 -19.67 10.90
C GLU A 314 -12.66 -20.11 11.92
N ALA A 315 -11.75 -19.21 12.31
CA ALA A 315 -10.76 -19.44 13.36
C ALA A 315 -11.36 -19.30 14.79
N GLY A 316 -12.67 -19.09 14.89
CA GLY A 316 -13.43 -19.05 16.14
C GLY A 316 -13.43 -17.68 16.82
N CYS A 317 -13.17 -16.60 16.09
CA CYS A 317 -13.38 -15.25 16.59
C CYS A 317 -14.85 -14.86 16.53
N THR A 318 -15.29 -14.06 17.50
CA THR A 318 -16.60 -13.41 17.49
C THR A 318 -16.42 -11.99 16.98
N ILE A 319 -17.14 -11.64 15.92
CA ILE A 319 -17.17 -10.28 15.40
C ILE A 319 -18.12 -9.44 16.22
N THR A 320 -17.66 -8.28 16.66
CA THR A 320 -18.45 -7.26 17.38
C THR A 320 -18.29 -5.90 16.70
N GLN A 321 -19.13 -4.96 17.05
CA GLN A 321 -19.02 -3.56 16.64
C GLN A 321 -19.59 -2.67 17.74
N PHE A 322 -19.32 -1.39 17.69
CA PHE A 322 -19.92 -0.44 18.60
C PHE A 322 -21.42 -0.30 18.33
N ASP A 323 -22.21 -0.29 19.40
CA ASP A 323 -23.67 -0.17 19.34
C ASP A 323 -24.11 1.20 18.78
N ASP A 324 -23.30 2.26 19.01
CA ASP A 324 -23.58 3.63 18.57
C ASP A 324 -22.36 4.25 17.89
N GLN A 325 -22.33 4.16 16.57
CA GLN A 325 -21.28 4.75 15.73
C GLN A 325 -21.35 6.28 15.72
N GLN A 326 -22.55 6.86 15.79
CA GLN A 326 -22.69 8.31 15.79
C GLN A 326 -22.11 8.94 17.06
N ALA A 327 -22.28 8.27 18.21
CA ALA A 327 -21.67 8.75 19.45
C ALA A 327 -20.14 8.80 19.39
N LEU A 328 -19.51 7.91 18.61
CA LEU A 328 -18.07 7.96 18.37
C LEU A 328 -17.67 9.17 17.51
N ILE A 329 -18.39 9.43 16.43
CA ILE A 329 -18.16 10.60 15.58
C ILE A 329 -18.31 11.89 16.39
N ASP A 330 -19.40 12.00 17.17
CA ASP A 330 -19.69 13.16 18.02
C ASP A 330 -18.59 13.37 19.08
N LEU A 331 -18.05 12.28 19.64
CA LEU A 331 -16.96 12.31 20.60
C LEU A 331 -15.66 12.84 19.96
N PHE A 332 -15.39 12.49 18.70
CA PHE A 332 -14.14 12.84 18.02
C PHE A 332 -14.21 14.13 17.19
N THR A 333 -15.38 14.67 16.90
CA THR A 333 -15.51 15.94 16.16
C THR A 333 -14.73 17.09 16.81
N PRO A 334 -14.80 17.34 18.15
CA PRO A 334 -13.96 18.32 18.80
C PRO A 334 -12.44 18.02 18.70
N PHE A 335 -12.08 16.73 18.80
CA PHE A 335 -10.70 16.27 18.69
C PHE A 335 -10.04 16.68 17.36
N TRP A 336 -10.77 16.63 16.24
CA TRP A 336 -10.25 17.02 14.92
C TRP A 336 -9.80 18.48 14.92
N SER A 337 -10.65 19.39 15.42
CA SER A 337 -10.35 20.83 15.48
C SER A 337 -9.21 21.12 16.45
N GLU A 338 -9.23 20.53 17.64
CA GLU A 338 -8.18 20.72 18.65
C GLU A 338 -6.81 20.21 18.13
N SER A 339 -6.78 19.07 17.43
CA SER A 339 -5.57 18.55 16.81
C SER A 339 -5.06 19.46 15.71
N ALA A 340 -5.95 19.98 14.86
CA ALA A 340 -5.59 20.85 13.76
C ALA A 340 -5.07 22.24 14.25
N GLU A 341 -5.70 22.80 15.28
CA GLU A 341 -5.24 24.04 15.92
C GLU A 341 -3.86 23.86 16.54
N ALA A 342 -3.67 22.79 17.30
CA ALA A 342 -2.40 22.49 17.96
C ALA A 342 -1.26 22.22 16.96
N GLY A 343 -1.58 21.55 15.85
CA GLY A 343 -0.63 21.19 14.80
C GLY A 343 -0.46 22.24 13.70
N GLY A 344 -1.29 23.30 13.67
CA GLY A 344 -1.20 24.38 12.69
C GLY A 344 -1.68 24.01 11.29
N TYR A 345 -2.61 23.04 11.16
CA TYR A 345 -3.14 22.56 9.87
C TYR A 345 -4.67 22.74 9.72
N THR A 346 -5.24 23.76 10.37
CA THR A 346 -6.69 24.03 10.33
C THR A 346 -7.21 24.23 8.90
N ASP A 347 -6.47 24.96 8.06
CA ASP A 347 -6.87 25.20 6.66
C ASP A 347 -6.93 23.88 5.85
N LEU A 348 -6.05 22.92 6.14
CA LEU A 348 -6.08 21.60 5.52
C LEU A 348 -7.25 20.77 6.05
N LEU A 349 -7.53 20.85 7.36
CA LEU A 349 -8.71 20.17 7.92
C LEU A 349 -10.01 20.69 7.28
N ASP A 350 -10.15 22.00 7.07
CA ASP A 350 -11.32 22.58 6.43
C ASP A 350 -11.49 22.06 4.98
N GLN A 351 -10.41 21.92 4.22
CA GLN A 351 -10.42 21.30 2.90
C GLN A 351 -10.87 19.83 2.97
N VAL A 352 -10.34 19.06 3.94
CA VAL A 352 -10.71 17.66 4.17
C VAL A 352 -12.20 17.55 4.52
N LEU A 353 -12.68 18.37 5.45
CA LEU A 353 -14.09 18.35 5.85
C LEU A 353 -15.03 18.74 4.70
N ALA A 354 -14.63 19.64 3.81
CA ALA A 354 -15.38 19.96 2.59
C ALA A 354 -15.49 18.75 1.65
N ILE A 355 -14.46 17.91 1.55
CA ILE A 355 -14.46 16.68 0.74
C ILE A 355 -15.29 15.58 1.40
N VAL A 356 -15.15 15.41 2.72
CA VAL A 356 -15.83 14.34 3.47
C VAL A 356 -17.35 14.58 3.56
N ASN A 357 -17.79 15.84 3.66
CA ASN A 357 -19.18 16.22 3.82
C ASN A 357 -19.90 16.52 2.48
N GLY A 358 -19.20 16.60 1.35
CA GLY A 358 -19.75 16.92 0.03
C GLY A 358 -20.09 15.73 -0.77
#